data_b0c580be6f3138608ac347509d58609a
#
_entry.id   b0c580be6f3138608ac347509d58609a
#
_cell.length_a   1.000
_cell.length_b   1.000
_cell.length_c   1.000
_cell.angle_alpha   90.00
_cell.angle_beta   90.00
_cell.angle_gamma   90.00
#
_symmetry.space_group_name_H-M   'P 1'
#
loop_
_entity.id
_entity.type
_entity.pdbx_description
1 polymer ?
#
loop_
_entity_poly.entity_id
_entity_poly.type
_entity_poly.pdbx_seq_one_letter_code
_entity_poly.pdbx_strand_id
1 'polypeptide(L)'
;MVGTLLLLGCQDTPKPPSWYYQSQSDKHNLYGVGSDRNLQIAKDNAITDMLSHLQVNISSSTNLVQKYSDGIESSDMSQMIEKSIAQTTLSNVSYQTERVNNAYFVRAMVKKQDFIAQLQKEQKQALKVLQSLNLKCQDITLKEYNTLLQELTKALGAQNYLDALGVSSNASTLLYADVLESNSPKPRIALMFDKPAQEGVPALTTHLQKELVKFYRLDPQSSQKFLVSFQMPSAASIKVNIAIIDCKGNPTFATQISESLPNNTDVDKLANRAGVLVYKKLLEYAQ
;
A
#
# COMPACT_ATOMS: atom_id res chain seq x y z
N MET A 1 -33.69 55.05 21.89
CA MET A 1 -33.58 53.62 21.52
C MET A 1 -33.54 53.52 20.02
N VAL A 2 -32.33 53.27 19.47
CA VAL A 2 -32.15 53.10 18.00
C VAL A 2 -32.04 51.60 17.76
N GLY A 3 -33.04 51.04 17.13
CA GLY A 3 -33.08 49.60 16.75
C GLY A 3 -32.26 49.36 15.48
N THR A 4 -31.15 48.66 15.61
CA THR A 4 -30.33 48.24 14.49
C THR A 4 -30.97 47.00 13.85
N LEU A 5 -31.57 47.18 12.64
CA LEU A 5 -32.11 46.09 11.83
C LEU A 5 -30.93 45.33 11.20
N LEU A 6 -30.62 44.17 11.68
CA LEU A 6 -29.68 43.22 11.05
C LEU A 6 -30.40 42.58 9.83
N LEU A 7 -30.10 43.08 8.62
CA LEU A 7 -30.45 42.43 7.36
C LEU A 7 -29.56 41.19 7.20
N LEU A 8 -30.12 40.04 7.56
CA LEU A 8 -29.59 38.71 7.18
C LEU A 8 -29.79 38.56 5.66
N GLY A 9 -28.74 38.92 4.88
CA GLY A 9 -28.71 38.67 3.46
C GLY A 9 -28.69 37.15 3.22
N CYS A 10 -29.77 36.59 2.68
CA CYS A 10 -29.76 35.27 2.04
C CYS A 10 -28.70 35.33 0.94
N GLN A 11 -27.56 34.65 1.13
CA GLN A 11 -26.63 34.40 0.04
C GLN A 11 -27.34 33.45 -0.91
N ASP A 12 -27.75 33.95 -2.08
CA ASP A 12 -28.24 33.11 -3.15
C ASP A 12 -27.16 32.06 -3.49
N THR A 13 -27.48 30.80 -3.25
CA THR A 13 -26.62 29.69 -3.70
C THR A 13 -26.54 29.75 -5.22
N PRO A 14 -25.31 29.75 -5.80
CA PRO A 14 -25.16 29.85 -7.24
C PRO A 14 -25.89 28.70 -7.95
N LYS A 15 -26.83 29.03 -8.84
CA LYS A 15 -27.61 28.04 -9.57
C LYS A 15 -26.71 27.33 -10.58
N PRO A 16 -26.53 25.98 -10.48
CA PRO A 16 -25.67 25.24 -11.41
C PRO A 16 -26.16 25.39 -12.88
N PRO A 17 -25.25 25.27 -13.86
CA PRO A 17 -25.59 25.15 -15.27
C PRO A 17 -26.48 23.93 -15.53
N SER A 18 -27.34 23.98 -16.55
CA SER A 18 -28.27 22.90 -16.89
C SER A 18 -27.58 21.54 -17.13
N TRP A 19 -26.39 21.57 -17.73
CA TRP A 19 -25.60 20.37 -18.00
C TRP A 19 -25.02 19.72 -16.73
N TYR A 20 -24.91 20.43 -15.62
CA TYR A 20 -24.39 19.92 -14.35
C TYR A 20 -25.26 18.81 -13.78
N TYR A 21 -26.55 18.83 -14.04
CA TYR A 21 -27.48 17.78 -13.61
C TYR A 21 -27.53 16.56 -14.55
N GLN A 22 -26.81 16.63 -15.68
CA GLN A 22 -26.73 15.56 -16.68
C GLN A 22 -25.39 14.79 -16.53
N SER A 23 -25.14 14.23 -15.34
CA SER A 23 -23.90 13.53 -14.99
C SER A 23 -23.96 12.02 -15.21
N GLN A 24 -25.08 11.48 -15.71
CA GLN A 24 -25.19 10.04 -15.92
C GLN A 24 -24.28 9.58 -17.06
N SER A 25 -23.46 8.56 -16.77
CA SER A 25 -22.63 7.90 -17.76
C SER A 25 -23.48 7.29 -18.87
N ASP A 26 -23.08 7.49 -20.12
CA ASP A 26 -23.77 6.93 -21.29
C ASP A 26 -23.06 5.65 -21.80
N LYS A 27 -23.46 5.16 -22.97
CA LYS A 27 -22.86 3.97 -23.59
C LYS A 27 -21.37 4.11 -23.88
N HIS A 28 -20.89 5.33 -24.17
CA HIS A 28 -19.54 5.59 -24.68
C HIS A 28 -18.63 6.29 -23.69
N ASN A 29 -19.22 7.07 -22.77
CA ASN A 29 -18.49 7.94 -21.87
C ASN A 29 -18.86 7.72 -20.41
N LEU A 30 -17.88 7.97 -19.55
CA LEU A 30 -18.06 8.18 -18.11
C LEU A 30 -18.10 9.68 -17.86
N TYR A 31 -19.00 10.11 -16.97
CA TYR A 31 -19.13 11.48 -16.54
C TYR A 31 -19.09 11.57 -15.02
N GLY A 32 -18.56 12.67 -14.53
CA GLY A 32 -18.67 13.08 -13.15
C GLY A 32 -18.76 14.60 -13.07
N VAL A 33 -19.36 15.11 -12.02
CA VAL A 33 -19.56 16.53 -11.79
C VAL A 33 -18.96 16.97 -10.46
N GLY A 34 -18.47 18.21 -10.43
CA GLY A 34 -17.91 18.79 -9.23
C GLY A 34 -18.06 20.31 -9.23
N SER A 35 -18.10 20.88 -8.06
CA SER A 35 -18.13 22.33 -7.91
C SER A 35 -17.29 22.77 -6.72
N ASP A 36 -16.64 23.92 -6.85
CA ASP A 36 -15.90 24.59 -5.80
C ASP A 36 -15.59 26.04 -6.20
N ARG A 37 -15.15 26.87 -5.25
CA ARG A 37 -14.63 28.23 -5.53
C ARG A 37 -13.25 28.16 -6.20
N ASN A 38 -12.53 27.06 -6.03
CA ASN A 38 -11.25 26.76 -6.67
C ASN A 38 -11.47 25.81 -7.84
N LEU A 39 -11.02 26.18 -9.04
CA LEU A 39 -11.18 25.38 -10.25
C LEU A 39 -10.53 23.99 -10.14
N GLN A 40 -9.35 23.89 -9.51
CA GLN A 40 -8.67 22.60 -9.39
C GLN A 40 -9.45 21.66 -8.46
N ILE A 41 -9.93 22.15 -7.32
CA ILE A 41 -10.77 21.38 -6.40
C ILE A 41 -12.07 20.95 -7.08
N ALA A 42 -12.69 21.83 -7.88
CA ALA A 42 -13.89 21.48 -8.65
C ALA A 42 -13.63 20.34 -9.66
N LYS A 43 -12.44 20.33 -10.32
CA LYS A 43 -12.02 19.22 -11.20
C LYS A 43 -11.79 17.92 -10.43
N ASP A 44 -11.13 17.99 -9.28
CA ASP A 44 -10.85 16.83 -8.44
C ASP A 44 -12.17 16.23 -7.89
N ASN A 45 -13.12 17.08 -7.50
CA ASN A 45 -14.46 16.66 -7.10
C ASN A 45 -15.21 15.98 -8.25
N ALA A 46 -15.08 16.46 -9.49
CA ALA A 46 -15.72 15.85 -10.66
C ALA A 46 -15.13 14.47 -10.98
N ILE A 47 -13.80 14.27 -10.80
CA ILE A 47 -13.16 12.96 -10.93
C ILE A 47 -13.64 12.02 -9.82
N THR A 48 -13.68 12.50 -8.58
CA THR A 48 -14.15 11.72 -7.42
C THR A 48 -15.59 11.26 -7.62
N ASP A 49 -16.48 12.12 -8.09
CA ASP A 49 -17.87 11.79 -8.40
C ASP A 49 -17.95 10.69 -9.49
N MET A 50 -17.18 10.83 -10.58
CA MET A 50 -17.12 9.82 -11.65
C MET A 50 -16.70 8.45 -11.12
N LEU A 51 -15.63 8.39 -10.30
CA LEU A 51 -15.12 7.15 -9.72
C LEU A 51 -16.08 6.55 -8.71
N SER A 52 -16.77 7.39 -7.92
CA SER A 52 -17.78 6.95 -6.95
C SER A 52 -18.94 6.22 -7.60
N HIS A 53 -19.41 6.69 -8.75
CA HIS A 53 -20.44 5.99 -9.52
C HIS A 53 -20.00 4.60 -10.00
N LEU A 54 -18.71 4.42 -10.33
CA LEU A 54 -18.16 3.10 -10.66
C LEU A 54 -18.01 2.23 -9.42
N GLN A 55 -17.61 2.79 -8.28
CA GLN A 55 -17.45 2.05 -7.00
C GLN A 55 -18.78 1.49 -6.49
N VAL A 56 -19.89 2.23 -6.62
CA VAL A 56 -21.23 1.73 -6.25
C VAL A 56 -21.60 0.50 -7.08
N ASN A 57 -21.26 0.49 -8.37
CA ASN A 57 -21.46 -0.68 -9.22
C ASN A 57 -20.54 -1.85 -8.84
N ILE A 58 -19.31 -1.60 -8.41
CA ILE A 58 -18.36 -2.60 -7.92
C ILE A 58 -18.88 -3.27 -6.65
N SER A 59 -19.30 -2.50 -5.64
CA SER A 59 -19.81 -3.04 -4.36
C SER A 59 -21.08 -3.88 -4.51
N SER A 60 -21.86 -3.64 -5.55
CA SER A 60 -23.05 -4.46 -5.87
C SER A 60 -22.73 -5.74 -6.65
N SER A 61 -21.57 -5.84 -7.31
CA SER A 61 -21.19 -6.96 -8.16
C SER A 61 -20.10 -7.88 -7.57
N THR A 62 -19.47 -7.50 -6.45
CA THR A 62 -18.31 -8.19 -5.90
C THR A 62 -18.62 -9.38 -5.01
N ASN A 63 -19.00 -10.51 -5.64
CA ASN A 63 -18.83 -11.84 -5.03
C ASN A 63 -17.33 -12.28 -4.95
N LEU A 64 -16.40 -11.57 -5.58
CA LEU A 64 -14.98 -11.91 -5.65
C LEU A 64 -14.20 -11.43 -4.40
N VAL A 65 -14.43 -10.22 -3.93
CA VAL A 65 -13.80 -9.72 -2.69
C VAL A 65 -14.22 -10.57 -1.50
N GLN A 66 -15.43 -11.05 -1.46
CA GLN A 66 -15.95 -11.89 -0.38
C GLN A 66 -15.30 -13.29 -0.34
N LYS A 67 -14.92 -13.87 -1.50
CA LYS A 67 -14.18 -15.14 -1.55
C LYS A 67 -12.75 -15.03 -1.02
N TYR A 68 -12.14 -13.85 -1.10
CA TYR A 68 -10.79 -13.61 -0.56
C TYR A 68 -10.82 -13.11 0.90
N SER A 69 -11.97 -12.65 1.40
CA SER A 69 -12.09 -12.10 2.76
C SER A 69 -12.35 -13.14 3.83
N ASP A 70 -12.74 -14.36 3.47
CA ASP A 70 -13.08 -15.40 4.45
C ASP A 70 -11.85 -16.05 5.14
N GLY A 71 -10.64 -15.72 4.73
CA GLY A 71 -9.39 -16.30 5.28
C GLY A 71 -8.34 -15.31 5.80
N ILE A 72 -8.37 -14.06 5.34
CA ILE A 72 -7.50 -12.98 5.86
C ILE A 72 -8.34 -12.20 6.87
N GLU A 73 -7.73 -11.66 7.95
CA GLU A 73 -8.38 -10.59 8.72
C GLU A 73 -8.76 -9.52 7.69
N SER A 74 -10.02 -9.60 7.27
CA SER A 74 -10.55 -9.07 6.00
C SER A 74 -10.47 -7.55 5.85
N SER A 75 -10.08 -6.84 6.92
CA SER A 75 -10.00 -5.39 6.93
C SER A 75 -8.86 -4.83 6.08
N ASP A 76 -7.68 -5.45 6.13
CA ASP A 76 -6.47 -4.84 5.55
C ASP A 76 -6.44 -4.94 4.02
N MET A 77 -6.76 -6.10 3.44
CA MET A 77 -6.77 -6.27 1.99
C MET A 77 -7.93 -5.49 1.35
N SER A 78 -9.14 -5.52 1.97
CA SER A 78 -10.28 -4.74 1.50
C SER A 78 -9.97 -3.24 1.52
N GLN A 79 -9.39 -2.72 2.61
CA GLN A 79 -8.95 -1.32 2.71
C GLN A 79 -7.87 -0.97 1.69
N MET A 80 -6.96 -1.89 1.37
CA MET A 80 -5.93 -1.65 0.37
C MET A 80 -6.49 -1.64 -1.04
N ILE A 81 -7.45 -2.51 -1.36
CA ILE A 81 -8.16 -2.50 -2.63
C ILE A 81 -8.97 -1.20 -2.75
N GLU A 82 -9.71 -0.79 -1.73
CA GLU A 82 -10.43 0.48 -1.68
C GLU A 82 -9.49 1.68 -1.87
N LYS A 83 -8.33 1.67 -1.22
CA LYS A 83 -7.30 2.70 -1.38
C LYS A 83 -6.70 2.71 -2.79
N SER A 84 -6.47 1.54 -3.39
CA SER A 84 -6.00 1.43 -4.78
C SER A 84 -7.04 1.96 -5.76
N ILE A 85 -8.31 1.65 -5.53
CA ILE A 85 -9.44 2.18 -6.30
C ILE A 85 -9.49 3.71 -6.19
N ALA A 86 -9.36 4.25 -4.96
CA ALA A 86 -9.34 5.69 -4.71
C ALA A 86 -8.11 6.40 -5.31
N GLN A 87 -7.02 5.69 -5.56
CA GLN A 87 -5.79 6.22 -6.15
C GLN A 87 -5.72 6.04 -7.68
N THR A 88 -6.75 5.46 -8.30
CA THR A 88 -6.78 5.29 -9.76
C THR A 88 -6.72 6.65 -10.45
N THR A 89 -5.66 6.88 -11.19
CA THR A 89 -5.47 8.12 -11.97
C THR A 89 -6.13 7.95 -13.33
N LEU A 90 -7.12 8.79 -13.63
CA LEU A 90 -7.73 8.80 -14.96
C LEU A 90 -6.85 9.56 -15.95
N SER A 91 -6.50 8.92 -17.06
CA SER A 91 -5.86 9.57 -18.20
C SER A 91 -6.91 10.09 -19.20
N ASN A 92 -6.52 11.06 -20.01
CA ASN A 92 -7.35 11.61 -21.09
C ASN A 92 -8.71 12.17 -20.64
N VAL A 93 -8.74 12.81 -19.46
CA VAL A 93 -9.94 13.48 -18.95
C VAL A 93 -10.14 14.79 -19.70
N SER A 94 -11.30 14.99 -20.30
CA SER A 94 -11.74 16.28 -20.81
C SER A 94 -12.68 16.97 -19.81
N TYR A 95 -12.64 18.29 -19.77
CA TYR A 95 -13.42 19.08 -18.82
C TYR A 95 -14.29 20.11 -19.56
N GLN A 96 -15.56 20.13 -19.17
CA GLN A 96 -16.45 21.27 -19.43
C GLN A 96 -16.51 22.08 -18.13
N THR A 97 -16.28 23.39 -18.23
CA THR A 97 -16.18 24.24 -17.04
C THR A 97 -17.01 25.51 -17.25
N GLU A 98 -17.76 25.90 -16.25
CA GLU A 98 -18.50 27.16 -16.22
C GLU A 98 -18.36 27.83 -14.85
N ARG A 99 -18.20 29.14 -14.83
CA ARG A 99 -18.15 29.92 -13.59
C ARG A 99 -19.46 30.69 -13.42
N VAL A 100 -20.17 30.42 -12.35
CA VAL A 100 -21.40 31.11 -11.99
C VAL A 100 -21.19 31.78 -10.62
N ASN A 101 -21.32 33.11 -10.59
CA ASN A 101 -20.99 33.93 -9.44
C ASN A 101 -19.54 33.70 -9.02
N ASN A 102 -19.32 33.10 -7.83
CA ASN A 102 -17.98 32.84 -7.31
C ASN A 102 -17.66 31.33 -7.19
N ALA A 103 -18.39 30.47 -7.93
CA ALA A 103 -18.20 29.03 -7.97
C ALA A 103 -17.90 28.54 -9.39
N TYR A 104 -16.97 27.59 -9.51
CA TYR A 104 -16.74 26.83 -10.74
C TYR A 104 -17.60 25.56 -10.68
N PHE A 105 -18.29 25.28 -11.78
CA PHE A 105 -18.98 24.03 -12.04
C PHE A 105 -18.19 23.30 -13.12
N VAL A 106 -17.87 22.04 -12.88
CA VAL A 106 -17.04 21.23 -13.76
C VAL A 106 -17.76 19.92 -14.05
N ARG A 107 -17.74 19.51 -15.32
CA ARG A 107 -18.08 18.14 -15.74
C ARG A 107 -16.82 17.53 -16.32
N ALA A 108 -16.33 16.44 -15.71
CA ALA A 108 -15.28 15.59 -16.25
C ALA A 108 -15.91 14.54 -17.17
N MET A 109 -15.21 14.19 -18.26
CA MET A 109 -15.61 13.16 -19.21
C MET A 109 -14.40 12.31 -19.61
N VAL A 110 -14.57 10.99 -19.61
CA VAL A 110 -13.59 9.99 -20.08
C VAL A 110 -14.29 9.03 -21.02
N LYS A 111 -13.69 8.73 -22.17
CA LYS A 111 -14.19 7.66 -23.04
C LYS A 111 -14.01 6.31 -22.38
N LYS A 112 -15.08 5.50 -22.29
CA LYS A 112 -15.03 4.16 -21.66
C LYS A 112 -13.96 3.27 -22.28
N GLN A 113 -13.81 3.30 -23.61
CA GLN A 113 -12.79 2.50 -24.29
C GLN A 113 -11.36 2.87 -23.87
N ASP A 114 -11.08 4.18 -23.74
CA ASP A 114 -9.75 4.64 -23.31
C ASP A 114 -9.46 4.21 -21.87
N PHE A 115 -10.46 4.30 -20.99
CA PHE A 115 -10.33 3.85 -19.61
C PHE A 115 -10.16 2.34 -19.50
N ILE A 116 -10.94 1.54 -20.25
CA ILE A 116 -10.78 0.08 -20.33
C ILE A 116 -9.36 -0.28 -20.80
N ALA A 117 -8.86 0.36 -21.85
CA ALA A 117 -7.51 0.12 -22.36
C ALA A 117 -6.42 0.45 -21.33
N GLN A 118 -6.61 1.55 -20.58
CA GLN A 118 -5.72 1.92 -19.46
C GLN A 118 -5.72 0.83 -18.38
N LEU A 119 -6.89 0.40 -17.89
CA LEU A 119 -7.01 -0.62 -16.85
C LEU A 119 -6.41 -1.97 -17.28
N GLN A 120 -6.65 -2.38 -18.51
CA GLN A 120 -6.05 -3.62 -19.08
C GLN A 120 -4.52 -3.53 -19.13
N LYS A 121 -3.98 -2.38 -19.51
CA LYS A 121 -2.53 -2.13 -19.51
C LYS A 121 -1.95 -2.20 -18.09
N GLU A 122 -2.58 -1.53 -17.12
CA GLU A 122 -2.16 -1.52 -15.71
C GLU A 122 -2.21 -2.94 -15.11
N GLN A 123 -3.30 -3.68 -15.33
CA GLN A 123 -3.44 -5.06 -14.90
C GLN A 123 -2.35 -5.95 -15.51
N LYS A 124 -2.12 -5.85 -16.81
CA LYS A 124 -1.08 -6.63 -17.49
C LYS A 124 0.32 -6.33 -16.97
N GLN A 125 0.61 -5.06 -16.64
CA GLN A 125 1.89 -4.66 -16.06
C GLN A 125 2.06 -5.24 -14.64
N ALA A 126 1.06 -5.13 -13.81
CA ALA A 126 1.08 -5.70 -12.46
C ALA A 126 1.26 -7.22 -12.49
N LEU A 127 0.51 -7.92 -13.34
CA LEU A 127 0.65 -9.38 -13.52
C LEU A 127 2.05 -9.78 -14.03
N LYS A 128 2.66 -9.00 -14.91
CA LYS A 128 4.03 -9.25 -15.37
C LYS A 128 5.04 -9.17 -14.22
N VAL A 129 4.89 -8.20 -13.31
CA VAL A 129 5.73 -8.09 -12.12
C VAL A 129 5.49 -9.29 -11.20
N LEU A 130 4.23 -9.64 -10.92
CA LEU A 130 3.88 -10.80 -10.11
C LEU A 130 4.48 -12.11 -10.66
N GLN A 131 4.43 -12.32 -11.97
CA GLN A 131 5.03 -13.48 -12.63
C GLN A 131 6.56 -13.53 -12.52
N SER A 132 7.21 -12.39 -12.32
CA SER A 132 8.67 -12.31 -12.11
C SER A 132 9.10 -12.65 -10.68
N LEU A 133 8.19 -12.68 -9.71
CA LEU A 133 8.48 -13.01 -8.33
C LEU A 133 8.85 -14.49 -8.17
N ASN A 134 9.88 -14.75 -7.35
CA ASN A 134 10.31 -16.11 -7.06
C ASN A 134 9.52 -16.69 -5.86
N LEU A 135 8.26 -17.01 -6.07
CA LEU A 135 7.36 -17.52 -5.02
C LEU A 135 7.51 -19.04 -4.76
N LYS A 136 8.72 -19.59 -4.93
CA LYS A 136 8.98 -21.01 -4.69
C LYS A 136 9.18 -21.37 -3.22
N CYS A 137 9.44 -20.38 -2.38
CA CYS A 137 9.55 -20.53 -0.93
C CYS A 137 8.18 -20.33 -0.28
N GLN A 138 7.88 -21.10 0.76
CA GLN A 138 6.69 -20.89 1.59
C GLN A 138 6.75 -19.54 2.30
N ASP A 139 7.95 -19.20 2.83
CA ASP A 139 8.23 -17.89 3.43
C ASP A 139 8.94 -17.02 2.40
N ILE A 140 8.29 -15.95 1.98
CA ILE A 140 8.84 -14.99 1.00
C ILE A 140 9.60 -13.88 1.71
N THR A 141 10.56 -13.28 1.00
CA THR A 141 11.35 -12.16 1.53
C THR A 141 10.46 -10.91 1.75
N LEU A 142 10.90 -10.00 2.61
CA LEU A 142 10.20 -8.74 2.87
C LEU A 142 9.97 -7.94 1.56
N LYS A 143 10.97 -7.93 0.69
CA LYS A 143 10.87 -7.25 -0.61
C LYS A 143 9.85 -7.91 -1.53
N GLU A 144 9.86 -9.25 -1.60
CA GLU A 144 8.85 -9.99 -2.37
C GLU A 144 7.46 -9.80 -1.80
N TYR A 145 7.31 -9.79 -0.47
CA TYR A 145 6.04 -9.53 0.20
C TYR A 145 5.47 -8.14 -0.14
N ASN A 146 6.29 -7.09 -0.03
CA ASN A 146 5.87 -5.72 -0.34
C ASN A 146 5.51 -5.58 -1.83
N THR A 147 6.31 -6.17 -2.72
CA THR A 147 6.04 -6.16 -4.17
C THR A 147 4.76 -6.94 -4.49
N LEU A 148 4.60 -8.14 -3.91
CA LEU A 148 3.41 -8.97 -4.08
C LEU A 148 2.15 -8.23 -3.63
N LEU A 149 2.20 -7.64 -2.44
CA LEU A 149 1.09 -6.87 -1.88
C LEU A 149 0.70 -5.69 -2.78
N GLN A 150 1.68 -4.89 -3.21
CA GLN A 150 1.45 -3.72 -4.05
C GLN A 150 0.89 -4.09 -5.43
N GLU A 151 1.51 -5.04 -6.11
CA GLU A 151 1.13 -5.39 -7.48
C GLU A 151 -0.17 -6.22 -7.53
N LEU A 152 -0.41 -7.08 -6.53
CA LEU A 152 -1.70 -7.79 -6.42
C LEU A 152 -2.85 -6.81 -6.18
N THR A 153 -2.65 -5.81 -5.31
CA THR A 153 -3.65 -4.76 -5.06
C THR A 153 -3.96 -3.97 -6.33
N LYS A 154 -2.95 -3.60 -7.14
CA LYS A 154 -3.16 -2.94 -8.43
C LYS A 154 -3.92 -3.84 -9.42
N ALA A 155 -3.54 -5.12 -9.53
CA ALA A 155 -4.18 -6.06 -10.45
C ALA A 155 -5.66 -6.27 -10.10
N LEU A 156 -5.97 -6.44 -8.81
CA LEU A 156 -7.35 -6.61 -8.31
C LEU A 156 -8.16 -5.32 -8.44
N GLY A 157 -7.56 -4.15 -8.16
CA GLY A 157 -8.21 -2.86 -8.36
C GLY A 157 -8.63 -2.64 -9.82
N ALA A 158 -7.71 -2.89 -10.76
CA ALA A 158 -8.00 -2.81 -12.19
C ALA A 158 -9.07 -3.84 -12.61
N GLN A 159 -9.01 -5.07 -12.09
CA GLN A 159 -10.02 -6.10 -12.33
C GLN A 159 -11.41 -5.64 -11.93
N ASN A 160 -11.56 -5.11 -10.71
CA ASN A 160 -12.85 -4.66 -10.20
C ASN A 160 -13.49 -3.59 -11.09
N TYR A 161 -12.70 -2.64 -11.60
CA TYR A 161 -13.21 -1.65 -12.56
C TYR A 161 -13.58 -2.25 -13.91
N LEU A 162 -12.78 -3.20 -14.43
CA LEU A 162 -13.10 -3.90 -15.67
C LEU A 162 -14.42 -4.66 -15.56
N ASP A 163 -14.62 -5.38 -14.45
CA ASP A 163 -15.86 -6.12 -14.17
C ASP A 163 -17.07 -5.18 -14.07
N ALA A 164 -16.93 -4.03 -13.40
CA ALA A 164 -17.98 -3.00 -13.32
C ALA A 164 -18.32 -2.40 -14.70
N LEU A 165 -17.37 -2.40 -15.62
CA LEU A 165 -17.54 -1.95 -17.01
C LEU A 165 -18.04 -3.09 -17.93
N GLY A 166 -18.29 -4.28 -17.40
CA GLY A 166 -18.75 -5.46 -18.17
C GLY A 166 -17.67 -6.12 -19.00
N VAL A 167 -16.38 -5.90 -18.66
CA VAL A 167 -15.22 -6.49 -19.35
C VAL A 167 -14.67 -7.62 -18.49
N SER A 168 -14.95 -8.86 -18.90
CA SER A 168 -14.39 -10.04 -18.22
C SER A 168 -12.88 -10.14 -18.44
N SER A 169 -12.13 -10.38 -17.35
CA SER A 169 -10.70 -10.69 -17.41
C SER A 169 -10.46 -12.13 -16.97
N ASN A 170 -9.66 -12.86 -17.71
CA ASN A 170 -9.25 -14.23 -17.38
C ASN A 170 -7.95 -14.27 -16.55
N ALA A 171 -7.57 -13.18 -15.93
CA ALA A 171 -6.36 -13.10 -15.13
C ALA A 171 -6.50 -13.89 -13.82
N SER A 172 -5.74 -14.97 -13.66
CA SER A 172 -5.70 -15.73 -12.43
C SER A 172 -4.77 -15.04 -11.42
N THR A 173 -5.35 -14.50 -10.36
CA THR A 173 -4.64 -13.90 -9.23
C THR A 173 -4.64 -14.78 -7.97
N LEU A 174 -5.32 -15.94 -8.02
CA LEU A 174 -5.53 -16.85 -6.90
C LEU A 174 -4.22 -17.29 -6.23
N LEU A 175 -3.27 -17.78 -7.03
CA LEU A 175 -1.97 -18.22 -6.50
C LEU A 175 -1.26 -17.11 -5.71
N TYR A 176 -1.32 -15.88 -6.19
CA TYR A 176 -0.68 -14.74 -5.54
C TYR A 176 -1.41 -14.35 -4.24
N ALA A 177 -2.73 -14.46 -4.22
CA ALA A 177 -3.53 -14.23 -3.03
C ALA A 177 -3.22 -15.27 -1.94
N ASP A 178 -3.14 -16.56 -2.28
CA ASP A 178 -2.81 -17.64 -1.35
C ASP A 178 -1.41 -17.45 -0.73
N VAL A 179 -0.42 -17.05 -1.55
CA VAL A 179 0.95 -16.76 -1.06
C VAL A 179 0.94 -15.55 -0.14
N LEU A 180 0.20 -14.49 -0.49
CA LEU A 180 0.08 -13.31 0.36
C LEU A 180 -0.57 -13.65 1.70
N GLU A 181 -1.67 -14.41 1.69
CA GLU A 181 -2.37 -14.86 2.88
C GLU A 181 -1.47 -15.65 3.84
N SER A 182 -0.73 -16.64 3.32
CA SER A 182 0.19 -17.45 4.13
C SER A 182 1.31 -16.64 4.78
N ASN A 183 1.65 -15.48 4.21
CA ASN A 183 2.68 -14.55 4.70
C ASN A 183 2.11 -13.30 5.42
N SER A 184 0.78 -13.19 5.55
CA SER A 184 0.14 -12.03 6.21
C SER A 184 0.09 -12.18 7.74
N PRO A 185 0.03 -11.07 8.50
CA PRO A 185 0.15 -9.68 8.07
C PRO A 185 1.59 -9.26 7.74
N LYS A 186 2.57 -10.12 7.96
CA LYS A 186 4.01 -9.92 7.71
C LYS A 186 4.67 -11.25 7.38
N PRO A 187 5.73 -11.27 6.54
CA PRO A 187 6.46 -12.49 6.25
C PRO A 187 7.10 -13.07 7.51
N ARG A 188 7.27 -14.39 7.52
CA ARG A 188 7.89 -15.09 8.65
C ARG A 188 9.40 -15.09 8.53
N ILE A 189 10.10 -15.06 9.69
CA ILE A 189 11.55 -15.19 9.75
C ILE A 189 12.00 -15.84 11.06
N ALA A 190 13.02 -16.70 11.01
CA ALA A 190 13.68 -17.24 12.17
C ALA A 190 14.89 -16.39 12.56
N LEU A 191 14.94 -15.87 13.80
CA LEU A 191 16.12 -15.19 14.33
C LEU A 191 17.12 -16.22 14.83
N MET A 192 18.34 -16.20 14.29
CA MET A 192 19.40 -17.14 14.62
C MET A 192 20.73 -16.42 14.90
N PHE A 193 21.47 -16.92 15.91
CA PHE A 193 22.83 -16.46 16.20
C PHE A 193 23.82 -17.56 15.83
N ASP A 194 24.95 -17.19 15.25
CA ASP A 194 26.04 -18.11 14.92
C ASP A 194 26.69 -18.71 16.19
N LYS A 195 26.72 -17.93 17.28
CA LYS A 195 27.23 -18.31 18.60
C LYS A 195 26.19 -18.04 19.68
N PRO A 196 25.17 -18.89 19.86
CA PRO A 196 24.05 -18.60 20.75
C PRO A 196 24.41 -18.50 22.23
N ALA A 197 25.53 -19.13 22.65
CA ALA A 197 26.00 -19.07 24.03
C ALA A 197 26.96 -17.91 24.33
N GLN A 198 27.20 -17.03 23.39
CA GLN A 198 28.08 -15.88 23.56
C GLN A 198 27.48 -14.86 24.56
N GLU A 199 28.33 -14.29 25.41
CA GLU A 199 27.95 -13.17 26.28
C GLU A 199 27.36 -12.00 25.46
N GLY A 200 26.30 -11.37 25.96
CA GLY A 200 25.57 -10.30 25.25
C GLY A 200 24.47 -10.76 24.29
N VAL A 201 24.37 -12.08 23.94
CA VAL A 201 23.27 -12.59 23.11
C VAL A 201 21.90 -12.27 23.69
N PRO A 202 21.62 -12.43 25.00
CA PRO A 202 20.29 -12.14 25.53
C PRO A 202 19.87 -10.68 25.33
N ALA A 203 20.77 -9.72 25.63
CA ALA A 203 20.50 -8.30 25.44
C ALA A 203 20.26 -7.97 23.95
N LEU A 204 21.15 -8.43 23.05
CA LEU A 204 21.00 -8.18 21.63
C LEU A 204 19.75 -8.84 21.06
N THR A 205 19.38 -10.06 21.52
CA THR A 205 18.14 -10.74 21.13
C THR A 205 16.92 -9.90 21.44
N THR A 206 16.81 -9.38 22.66
CA THR A 206 15.68 -8.56 23.12
C THR A 206 15.49 -7.34 22.21
N HIS A 207 16.58 -6.61 21.95
CA HIS A 207 16.50 -5.40 21.13
C HIS A 207 16.26 -5.71 19.65
N LEU A 208 16.87 -6.77 19.09
CA LEU A 208 16.61 -7.19 17.72
C LEU A 208 15.17 -7.68 17.53
N GLN A 209 14.64 -8.49 18.43
CA GLN A 209 13.24 -8.93 18.35
C GLN A 209 12.28 -7.76 18.34
N LYS A 210 12.47 -6.76 19.22
CA LYS A 210 11.66 -5.54 19.26
C LYS A 210 11.63 -4.81 17.92
N GLU A 211 12.74 -4.77 17.19
CA GLU A 211 12.82 -4.10 15.91
C GLU A 211 12.33 -4.98 14.76
N LEU A 212 12.65 -6.27 14.78
CA LEU A 212 12.25 -7.24 13.74
C LEU A 212 10.74 -7.43 13.65
N VAL A 213 10.01 -7.45 14.77
CA VAL A 213 8.54 -7.61 14.77
C VAL A 213 7.79 -6.48 14.04
N LYS A 214 8.46 -5.37 13.75
CA LYS A 214 7.89 -4.29 12.93
C LYS A 214 7.78 -4.70 11.45
N PHE A 215 8.65 -5.61 10.98
CA PHE A 215 8.77 -6.06 9.59
C PHE A 215 8.35 -7.51 9.38
N TYR A 216 8.55 -8.36 10.39
CA TYR A 216 8.41 -9.81 10.31
C TYR A 216 7.56 -10.37 11.44
N ARG A 217 6.98 -11.52 11.19
CA ARG A 217 6.47 -12.43 12.22
C ARG A 217 7.62 -13.39 12.58
N LEU A 218 8.07 -13.34 13.83
CA LEU A 218 9.15 -14.23 14.31
C LEU A 218 8.59 -15.64 14.48
N ASP A 219 9.18 -16.59 13.76
CA ASP A 219 8.81 -18.00 13.77
C ASP A 219 10.08 -18.86 13.69
N PRO A 220 10.45 -19.61 14.74
CA PRO A 220 11.64 -20.45 14.72
C PRO A 220 11.63 -21.53 13.63
N GLN A 221 10.44 -21.89 13.10
CA GLN A 221 10.26 -22.87 12.03
C GLN A 221 10.32 -22.25 10.63
N SER A 222 10.44 -20.93 10.53
CA SER A 222 10.54 -20.27 9.22
C SER A 222 11.73 -20.78 8.42
N SER A 223 11.48 -21.01 7.14
CA SER A 223 12.53 -21.36 6.18
C SER A 223 13.45 -20.19 5.87
N GLN A 224 12.99 -18.96 6.10
CA GLN A 224 13.78 -17.74 5.98
C GLN A 224 14.48 -17.43 7.31
N LYS A 225 15.76 -17.07 7.26
CA LYS A 225 16.59 -16.90 8.46
C LYS A 225 17.18 -15.49 8.53
N PHE A 226 17.09 -14.88 9.71
CA PHE A 226 17.82 -13.68 10.08
C PHE A 226 19.04 -14.11 10.90
N LEU A 227 20.17 -14.21 10.23
CA LEU A 227 21.43 -14.64 10.84
C LEU A 227 22.15 -13.46 11.44
N VAL A 228 22.59 -13.61 12.69
CA VAL A 228 23.32 -12.61 13.44
C VAL A 228 24.63 -13.20 13.93
N SER A 229 25.73 -12.54 13.57
CA SER A 229 27.00 -12.70 14.24
C SER A 229 27.46 -11.38 14.82
N PHE A 230 28.05 -11.38 16.01
CA PHE A 230 28.54 -10.15 16.60
C PHE A 230 29.84 -10.36 17.36
N GLN A 231 30.57 -9.29 17.54
CA GLN A 231 31.82 -9.23 18.31
C GLN A 231 31.76 -7.98 19.21
N MET A 232 32.33 -8.10 20.39
CA MET A 232 32.54 -6.97 21.30
C MET A 232 34.06 -6.74 21.38
N PRO A 233 34.64 -5.89 20.48
CA PRO A 233 36.10 -5.61 20.51
C PRO A 233 36.57 -4.95 21.80
N SER A 234 35.66 -4.29 22.51
CA SER A 234 35.83 -3.76 23.86
C SER A 234 34.49 -3.75 24.58
N ALA A 235 34.51 -3.55 25.91
CA ALA A 235 33.28 -3.40 26.70
C ALA A 235 32.41 -2.21 26.25
N ALA A 236 32.97 -1.25 25.51
CA ALA A 236 32.29 -0.05 25.01
C ALA A 236 31.98 -0.10 23.51
N SER A 237 32.18 -1.22 22.82
CA SER A 237 31.97 -1.31 21.35
C SER A 237 31.40 -2.67 20.94
N ILE A 238 30.49 -2.63 19.92
CA ILE A 238 29.91 -3.81 19.32
C ILE A 238 29.97 -3.72 17.79
N LYS A 239 30.29 -4.83 17.14
CA LYS A 239 30.13 -5.03 15.69
C LYS A 239 29.15 -6.14 15.46
N VAL A 240 28.10 -5.88 14.70
CA VAL A 240 27.04 -6.84 14.37
C VAL A 240 26.98 -7.03 12.86
N ASN A 241 27.15 -8.27 12.40
CA ASN A 241 26.93 -8.67 11.02
C ASN A 241 25.55 -9.33 10.94
N ILE A 242 24.79 -8.97 9.95
CA ILE A 242 23.46 -9.46 9.71
C ILE A 242 23.35 -9.96 8.28
N ALA A 243 22.72 -11.10 8.10
CA ALA A 243 22.33 -11.61 6.80
C ALA A 243 20.90 -12.16 6.86
N ILE A 244 20.08 -11.84 5.85
CA ILE A 244 18.80 -12.50 5.61
C ILE A 244 19.03 -13.55 4.53
N ILE A 245 18.70 -14.79 4.85
CA ILE A 245 18.89 -15.96 3.98
C ILE A 245 17.53 -16.48 3.58
N ASP A 246 17.32 -16.69 2.29
CA ASP A 246 16.09 -17.30 1.75
C ASP A 246 16.01 -18.83 2.05
N CYS A 247 14.90 -19.45 1.68
CA CYS A 247 14.69 -20.89 1.87
C CYS A 247 15.68 -21.79 1.11
N LYS A 248 16.44 -21.22 0.15
CA LYS A 248 17.45 -21.94 -0.65
C LYS A 248 18.85 -21.74 -0.12
N GLY A 249 19.01 -20.93 0.93
CA GLY A 249 20.32 -20.59 1.49
C GLY A 249 21.00 -19.40 0.82
N ASN A 250 20.33 -18.66 -0.07
CA ASN A 250 20.91 -17.49 -0.71
C ASN A 250 20.75 -16.25 0.17
N PRO A 251 21.80 -15.42 0.31
CA PRO A 251 21.67 -14.14 0.99
C PRO A 251 20.85 -13.16 0.13
N THR A 252 19.75 -12.67 0.69
CA THR A 252 18.91 -11.64 0.06
C THR A 252 19.21 -10.24 0.58
N PHE A 253 19.84 -10.17 1.75
CA PHE A 253 20.32 -8.95 2.38
C PHE A 253 21.53 -9.27 3.26
N ALA A 254 22.52 -8.38 3.28
CA ALA A 254 23.64 -8.47 4.20
C ALA A 254 24.12 -7.07 4.58
N THR A 255 24.44 -6.86 5.86
CA THR A 255 24.96 -5.58 6.34
C THR A 255 25.81 -5.77 7.60
N GLN A 256 26.71 -4.83 7.83
CA GLN A 256 27.50 -4.73 9.06
C GLN A 256 27.18 -3.42 9.76
N ILE A 257 27.03 -3.49 11.06
CA ILE A 257 26.77 -2.36 11.95
C ILE A 257 27.89 -2.31 12.97
N SER A 258 28.40 -1.14 13.24
CA SER A 258 29.39 -0.90 14.30
C SER A 258 28.92 0.26 15.18
N GLU A 259 28.90 0.03 16.48
CA GLU A 259 28.56 1.04 17.49
C GLU A 259 29.59 1.09 18.60
N SER A 260 29.78 2.29 19.16
CA SER A 260 30.62 2.50 20.31
C SER A 260 30.02 3.55 21.25
N LEU A 261 30.21 3.34 22.55
CA LEU A 261 29.80 4.25 23.62
C LEU A 261 31.01 4.60 24.47
N PRO A 262 31.82 5.61 24.08
CA PRO A 262 32.93 6.05 24.89
C PRO A 262 32.48 6.31 26.32
N ASN A 263 33.21 5.81 27.29
CA ASN A 263 32.92 5.94 28.73
C ASN A 263 31.67 5.18 29.24
N ASN A 264 31.15 4.23 28.48
CA ASN A 264 30.01 3.41 28.94
C ASN A 264 30.27 1.93 28.60
N THR A 265 30.17 1.06 29.61
CA THR A 265 30.32 -0.39 29.52
C THR A 265 28.97 -1.13 29.57
N ASP A 266 27.87 -0.40 29.42
CA ASP A 266 26.52 -0.96 29.47
C ASP A 266 26.19 -1.68 28.15
N VAL A 267 26.27 -3.01 28.19
CA VAL A 267 25.98 -3.90 27.06
C VAL A 267 24.56 -3.74 26.56
N ASP A 268 23.59 -3.47 27.42
CA ASP A 268 22.21 -3.28 27.03
C ASP A 268 22.02 -2.01 26.18
N LYS A 269 22.67 -0.90 26.55
CA LYS A 269 22.65 0.32 25.74
C LYS A 269 23.30 0.13 24.37
N LEU A 270 24.42 -0.62 24.29
CA LEU A 270 25.05 -0.95 23.01
C LEU A 270 24.15 -1.80 22.16
N ALA A 271 23.52 -2.84 22.73
CA ALA A 271 22.57 -3.71 22.05
C ALA A 271 21.34 -2.93 21.53
N ASN A 272 20.78 -2.01 22.33
CA ASN A 272 19.69 -1.16 21.93
C ASN A 272 20.05 -0.28 20.73
N ARG A 273 21.23 0.38 20.75
CA ARG A 273 21.68 1.18 19.61
C ARG A 273 21.89 0.35 18.34
N ALA A 274 22.48 -0.83 18.50
CA ALA A 274 22.63 -1.76 17.39
C ALA A 274 21.26 -2.16 16.82
N GLY A 275 20.26 -2.45 17.67
CA GLY A 275 18.89 -2.73 17.25
C GLY A 275 18.28 -1.60 16.44
N VAL A 276 18.42 -0.34 16.86
CA VAL A 276 17.92 0.84 16.15
C VAL A 276 18.60 0.98 14.76
N LEU A 277 19.88 0.69 14.66
CA LEU A 277 20.58 0.72 13.37
C LEU A 277 20.13 -0.41 12.45
N VAL A 278 19.87 -1.61 12.99
CA VAL A 278 19.24 -2.71 12.25
C VAL A 278 17.89 -2.28 11.67
N TYR A 279 17.06 -1.65 12.48
CA TYR A 279 15.78 -1.12 12.01
C TYR A 279 15.93 -0.19 10.81
N LYS A 280 16.86 0.77 10.86
CA LYS A 280 17.13 1.69 9.74
C LYS A 280 17.55 0.94 8.48
N LYS A 281 18.44 -0.05 8.62
CA LYS A 281 18.87 -0.88 7.48
C LYS A 281 17.78 -1.74 6.89
N LEU A 282 16.86 -2.23 7.72
CA LEU A 282 15.67 -2.96 7.25
C LEU A 282 14.66 -2.04 6.55
N LEU A 283 14.52 -0.79 6.98
CA LEU A 283 13.70 0.20 6.26
C LEU A 283 14.24 0.46 4.84
N GLU A 284 15.57 0.58 4.69
CA GLU A 284 16.23 0.74 3.40
C GLU A 284 16.03 -0.51 2.51
N TYR A 285 16.09 -1.71 3.10
CA TYR A 285 15.90 -2.98 2.39
C TYR A 285 14.44 -3.22 1.96
N ALA A 286 13.47 -2.73 2.73
CA ALA A 286 12.04 -2.92 2.49
C ALA A 286 11.49 -2.07 1.33
N GLN A 287 12.22 -1.05 0.90
CA GLN A 287 11.92 -0.19 -0.25
C GLN A 287 12.38 -0.84 -1.56
#